data_5ff97d7bd1f494c15ef02f69181077a0
#
_entry.id   5ff97d7bd1f494c15ef02f69181077a0
#
_cell.length_a   1.000
_cell.length_b   1.000
_cell.length_c   1.000
_cell.angle_alpha   90.00
_cell.angle_beta   90.00
_cell.angle_gamma   90.00
#
_symmetry.space_group_name_H-M   'P 1'
#
loop_
_entity.id
_entity.type
_entity.pdbx_description
1 polymer ?
#
loop_
_entity_poly.entity_id
_entity_poly.type
_entity_poly.pdbx_seq_one_letter_code
_entity_poly.pdbx_strand_id
1 'polypeptide(L)' 'LSDREYQILIMIAQGKTVGEIGVELHLSVKTISTYRSRVLDKLHLKNNAQIMQYAVGNSLI' A
#
# COMPACT_ATOMS: atom_id res chain seq x y z
N LEU A 1 -10.79 -1.35 -4.64
CA LEU A 1 -10.11 -1.34 -3.33
C LEU A 1 -11.00 -0.69 -2.28
N SER A 2 -10.89 -1.18 -1.03
CA SER A 2 -11.51 -0.49 0.10
C SER A 2 -10.76 0.83 0.37
N ASP A 3 -11.38 1.72 1.16
CA ASP A 3 -10.72 2.98 1.53
C ASP A 3 -9.39 2.76 2.23
N ARG A 4 -9.34 1.79 3.13
CA ARG A 4 -8.12 1.47 3.86
C ARG A 4 -7.05 0.88 2.93
N GLU A 5 -7.43 -0.01 2.04
CA GLU A 5 -6.51 -0.57 1.05
C GLU A 5 -5.95 0.52 0.15
N TYR A 6 -6.78 1.45 -0.30
CA TYR A 6 -6.35 2.58 -1.11
C TYR A 6 -5.38 3.48 -0.34
N GLN A 7 -5.67 3.76 0.93
CA GLN A 7 -4.78 4.53 1.79
C GLN A 7 -3.40 3.87 1.91
N ILE A 8 -3.37 2.56 2.13
CA ILE A 8 -2.12 1.80 2.22
C ILE A 8 -1.36 1.85 0.89
N LEU A 9 -2.06 1.69 -0.23
CA LEU A 9 -1.47 1.80 -1.55
C LEU A 9 -0.73 3.13 -1.73
N ILE A 10 -1.38 4.24 -1.41
CA ILE A 10 -0.80 5.57 -1.55
C ILE A 10 0.42 5.74 -0.65
N MET A 11 0.36 5.30 0.59
CA MET A 11 1.46 5.42 1.54
C MET A 11 2.68 4.61 1.09
N ILE A 12 2.48 3.40 0.56
CA ILE A 12 3.56 2.60 0.00
C ILE A 12 4.16 3.29 -1.23
N ALA A 13 3.32 3.83 -2.10
CA ALA A 13 3.76 4.56 -3.29
C ALA A 13 4.57 5.81 -2.94
N GLN A 14 4.32 6.40 -1.78
CA GLN A 14 5.11 7.53 -1.25
C GLN A 14 6.45 7.10 -0.64
N GLY A 15 6.73 5.80 -0.62
CA GLY A 15 7.99 5.28 -0.12
C GLY A 15 8.01 4.90 1.35
N LYS A 16 6.85 4.86 2.02
CA LYS A 16 6.77 4.47 3.42
C LYS A 16 6.86 2.96 3.58
N THR A 17 7.54 2.52 4.64
CA THR A 17 7.61 1.10 4.99
C THR A 17 6.34 0.67 5.71
N VAL A 18 6.10 -0.64 5.78
CA VAL A 18 4.95 -1.16 6.56
C VAL A 18 5.05 -0.76 8.04
N GLY A 19 6.28 -0.68 8.59
CA GLY A 19 6.48 -0.21 9.97
C GLY A 19 6.07 1.23 10.15
N GLU A 20 6.49 2.10 9.24
CA GLU A 20 6.12 3.52 9.27
C GLU A 20 4.61 3.72 9.13
N ILE A 21 3.99 3.00 8.22
CA ILE A 21 2.54 3.05 8.03
C ILE A 21 1.81 2.60 9.30
N GLY A 22 2.28 1.52 9.92
CA GLY A 22 1.70 1.01 11.16
C GLY A 22 1.73 2.05 12.27
N VAL A 23 2.84 2.75 12.42
CA VAL A 23 2.96 3.83 13.41
C VAL A 23 1.98 4.95 13.11
N GLU A 24 1.91 5.42 11.87
CA GLU A 24 1.02 6.54 11.49
C GLU A 24 -0.45 6.20 11.67
N LEU A 25 -0.85 4.99 11.35
CA LEU A 25 -2.25 4.58 11.40
C LEU A 25 -2.64 3.89 12.71
N HIS A 26 -1.69 3.73 13.64
CA HIS A 26 -1.89 3.04 14.91
C HIS A 26 -2.37 1.59 14.69
N LEU A 27 -1.78 0.93 13.70
CA LEU A 27 -2.07 -0.47 13.36
C LEU A 27 -0.79 -1.29 13.44
N SER A 28 -0.93 -2.59 13.70
CA SER A 28 0.22 -3.49 13.74
C SER A 28 0.81 -3.68 12.34
N VAL A 29 2.11 -3.99 12.28
CA VAL A 29 2.78 -4.34 11.01
C VAL A 29 2.07 -5.50 10.33
N LYS A 30 1.61 -6.48 11.11
CA LYS A 30 0.87 -7.63 10.59
C LYS A 30 -0.40 -7.18 9.85
N THR A 31 -1.15 -6.25 10.44
CA THR A 31 -2.37 -5.71 9.82
C THR A 31 -2.04 -4.96 8.53
N ILE A 32 -1.00 -4.11 8.56
CA ILE A 32 -0.57 -3.40 7.36
C ILE A 32 -0.14 -4.38 6.26
N SER A 33 0.61 -5.41 6.62
CA SER A 33 1.06 -6.43 5.66
C SER A 33 -0.12 -7.16 5.03
N THR A 34 -1.18 -7.41 5.79
CA THR A 34 -2.40 -8.02 5.27
C THR A 34 -3.08 -7.12 4.24
N TYR A 35 -3.20 -5.83 4.54
CA TYR A 35 -3.76 -4.86 3.57
C TYR A 35 -2.90 -4.78 2.31
N ARG A 36 -1.57 -4.72 2.48
CA ARG A 36 -0.65 -4.70 1.35
C ARG A 36 -0.82 -5.93 0.46
N SER A 37 -0.92 -7.11 1.05
CA SER A 37 -1.14 -8.35 0.31
C SER A 37 -2.44 -8.31 -0.49
N ARG A 38 -3.51 -7.76 0.09
CA ARG A 38 -4.79 -7.59 -0.59
C ARG A 38 -4.68 -6.63 -1.77
N VAL A 39 -3.95 -5.53 -1.61
CA VAL A 39 -3.70 -4.58 -2.70
C VAL A 39 -2.97 -5.27 -3.85
N LEU A 40 -1.89 -5.97 -3.55
CA LEU A 40 -1.12 -6.69 -4.56
C LEU A 40 -1.99 -7.69 -5.30
N ASP A 41 -2.79 -8.46 -4.57
CA ASP A 41 -3.65 -9.49 -5.14
C ASP A 41 -4.74 -8.88 -6.03
N LYS A 42 -5.44 -7.87 -5.54
CA LYS A 42 -6.54 -7.23 -6.27
C LYS A 42 -6.09 -6.52 -7.54
N LEU A 43 -4.89 -5.96 -7.54
CA LEU A 43 -4.34 -5.22 -8.67
C LEU A 43 -3.39 -6.07 -9.53
N HIS A 44 -3.21 -7.34 -9.17
CA HIS A 44 -2.29 -8.25 -9.88
C HIS A 44 -0.86 -7.70 -9.92
N LEU A 45 -0.40 -7.13 -8.81
CA LEU A 45 0.95 -6.61 -8.65
C LEU A 45 1.78 -7.56 -7.80
N LYS A 46 3.10 -7.47 -7.91
CA LYS A 46 4.03 -8.43 -7.27
C LYS A 46 4.86 -7.83 -6.14
N ASN A 47 5.10 -6.50 -6.16
CA ASN A 47 6.02 -5.88 -5.21
C ASN A 47 5.74 -4.37 -5.09
N ASN A 48 6.48 -3.72 -4.18
CA ASN A 48 6.29 -2.29 -3.93
C ASN A 48 6.65 -1.42 -5.13
N ALA A 49 7.65 -1.82 -5.93
CA ALA A 49 8.00 -1.08 -7.13
C ALA A 49 6.83 -1.03 -8.12
N GLN A 50 6.11 -2.14 -8.26
CA GLN A 50 4.92 -2.19 -9.11
C GLN A 50 3.77 -1.38 -8.54
N ILE A 51 3.62 -1.34 -7.21
CA ILE A 51 2.66 -0.45 -6.56
C ILE A 51 2.96 1.00 -6.91
N MET A 52 4.23 1.40 -6.84
CA MET A 52 4.64 2.76 -7.18
C MET A 52 4.36 3.07 -8.65
N GLN A 53 4.70 2.16 -9.56
CA GLN A 53 4.43 2.32 -10.99
C GLN A 53 2.93 2.46 -11.26
N TYR A 54 2.11 1.67 -10.58
CA TYR A 54 0.66 1.74 -10.68
C TYR A 54 0.15 3.12 -10.25
N ALA A 55 0.62 3.60 -9.11
CA ALA A 55 0.19 4.89 -8.57
C ALA A 55 0.59 6.05 -9.48
N VAL A 56 1.82 6.04 -10.00
CA VAL A 56 2.30 7.07 -10.95
C VAL A 56 1.51 6.98 -12.25
N GLY A 57 1.37 5.79 -12.80
CA GLY A 57 0.68 5.58 -14.08
C GLY A 57 -0.80 5.95 -14.05
N ASN A 58 -1.43 5.95 -12.88
CA ASN A 58 -2.82 6.31 -12.69
C ASN A 58 -2.99 7.70 -12.05
N SER A 59 -1.92 8.48 -11.97
CA SER A 59 -1.93 9.84 -11.43
C SER A 59 -2.45 9.90 -9.99
N LEU A 60 -2.13 8.89 -9.17
CA LEU A 60 -2.56 8.83 -7.78
C LEU A 60 -1.60 9.56 -6.83
N ILE A 61 -0.38 9.77 -7.29
CA ILE A 61 0.62 10.53 -6.53
C ILE A 61 1.35 11.49 -7.46
#